data_6e69129e03a6eae360fc292ce3c1ad22
#
_entry.id   6e69129e03a6eae360fc292ce3c1ad22
#
_cell.length_a   1.000
_cell.length_b   1.000
_cell.length_c   1.000
_cell.angle_alpha   90.00
_cell.angle_beta   90.00
_cell.angle_gamma   90.00
#
_symmetry.space_group_name_H-M   'P 1'
#
loop_
_entity.id
_entity.type
_entity.pdbx_description
1 polymer ?
#
loop_
_entity_poly.entity_id
_entity_poly.type
_entity_poly.pdbx_seq_one_letter_code
_entity_poly.pdbx_strand_id
1 'polypeptide(L)'
;MDCKVPPTPQAHRIPLDPEAAAELAVGFKALADPNRITLLTLIAAEESGEACVCDLTEPLGLGQPTVSHHLKVLVDAGLLTREKRGTWSYYSVVPGAQQDLFNAMTERTTP
;
A
#
# COMPACT_ATOMS: atom_id res chain seq x y z
N MET A 1 -4.39 14.32 35.15
CA MET A 1 -3.42 13.37 34.63
C MET A 1 -2.53 14.02 33.59
N ASP A 2 -1.25 13.88 33.75
CA ASP A 2 -0.30 14.49 32.88
C ASP A 2 -0.01 13.56 31.70
N CYS A 3 -0.30 14.02 30.47
CA CYS A 3 -0.05 13.26 29.27
C CYS A 3 1.34 13.51 28.68
N LYS A 4 2.11 14.36 29.29
CA LYS A 4 3.44 14.68 28.80
C LYS A 4 4.43 13.58 29.12
N VAL A 5 5.12 13.14 28.08
CA VAL A 5 6.25 12.25 28.20
C VAL A 5 7.50 13.11 28.16
N PRO A 6 8.48 12.87 29.06
CA PRO A 6 9.72 13.62 29.02
C PRO A 6 10.36 13.51 27.63
N PRO A 7 10.85 14.60 27.06
CA PRO A 7 11.51 14.54 25.77
C PRO A 7 12.75 13.66 25.85
N THR A 8 12.90 12.78 24.88
CA THR A 8 14.12 11.99 24.73
C THR A 8 15.15 12.80 23.97
N PRO A 9 16.44 12.55 24.15
CA PRO A 9 17.48 13.28 23.41
C PRO A 9 17.56 12.80 21.98
N GLN A 10 16.55 13.12 21.19
CA GLN A 10 16.42 12.75 19.80
C GLN A 10 16.22 13.99 18.94
N ALA A 11 16.41 13.83 17.64
CA ALA A 11 16.09 14.89 16.70
C ALA A 11 14.60 15.26 16.83
N HIS A 12 14.29 16.54 16.67
CA HIS A 12 12.91 17.00 16.69
C HIS A 12 12.13 16.41 15.52
N ARG A 13 10.95 15.89 15.83
CA ARG A 13 10.05 15.38 14.82
C ARG A 13 9.15 16.50 14.32
N ILE A 14 8.90 16.48 13.01
CA ILE A 14 8.08 17.48 12.36
C ILE A 14 6.71 16.86 12.11
N PRO A 15 5.61 17.51 12.55
CA PRO A 15 4.28 17.04 12.18
C PRO A 15 4.08 17.11 10.66
N LEU A 16 3.26 16.22 10.14
CA LEU A 16 2.87 16.28 8.73
C LEU A 16 1.96 17.49 8.53
N ASP A 17 2.16 18.19 7.41
CA ASP A 17 1.18 19.19 7.00
C ASP A 17 -0.07 18.50 6.45
N PRO A 18 -1.20 19.23 6.34
CA PRO A 18 -2.45 18.61 5.89
C PRO A 18 -2.38 17.97 4.50
N GLU A 19 -1.62 18.54 3.59
CA GLU A 19 -1.47 18.00 2.24
C GLU A 19 -0.71 16.68 2.25
N ALA A 20 0.40 16.63 2.97
CA ALA A 20 1.18 15.40 3.12
C ALA A 20 0.37 14.31 3.83
N ALA A 21 -0.41 14.69 4.85
CA ALA A 21 -1.28 13.76 5.55
C ALA A 21 -2.36 13.20 4.63
N ALA A 22 -2.92 14.03 3.76
CA ALA A 22 -3.94 13.60 2.79
C ALA A 22 -3.37 12.60 1.78
N GLU A 23 -2.17 12.86 1.28
CA GLU A 23 -1.49 11.93 0.37
C GLU A 23 -1.21 10.59 1.05
N LEU A 24 -0.72 10.63 2.27
CA LEU A 24 -0.44 9.43 3.04
C LEU A 24 -1.72 8.63 3.30
N ALA A 25 -2.83 9.31 3.56
CA ALA A 25 -4.11 8.67 3.82
C ALA A 25 -4.62 7.86 2.61
N VAL A 26 -4.28 8.25 1.39
CA VAL A 26 -4.65 7.49 0.19
C VAL A 26 -4.10 6.07 0.27
N GLY A 27 -2.83 5.93 0.65
CA GLY A 27 -2.21 4.62 0.80
C GLY A 27 -2.88 3.78 1.90
N PHE A 28 -3.15 4.38 3.05
CA PHE A 28 -3.82 3.67 4.14
C PHE A 28 -5.25 3.28 3.80
N LYS A 29 -5.98 4.14 3.11
CA LYS A 29 -7.34 3.80 2.66
C LYS A 29 -7.32 2.63 1.68
N ALA A 30 -6.34 2.59 0.79
CA ALA A 30 -6.21 1.46 -0.14
C ALA A 30 -5.95 0.16 0.61
N LEU A 31 -5.25 0.21 1.73
CA LEU A 31 -4.97 -0.96 2.55
C LEU A 31 -6.14 -1.34 3.48
N ALA A 32 -7.07 -0.45 3.72
CA ALA A 32 -8.16 -0.66 4.68
C ALA A 32 -9.33 -1.45 4.08
N ASP A 33 -9.03 -2.56 3.43
CA ASP A 33 -10.01 -3.47 2.83
C ASP A 33 -9.43 -4.88 2.85
N PRO A 34 -10.16 -5.86 3.41
CA PRO A 34 -9.64 -7.23 3.52
C PRO A 34 -9.22 -7.83 2.19
N ASN A 35 -10.00 -7.60 1.14
CA ASN A 35 -9.68 -8.14 -0.19
C ASN A 35 -8.40 -7.54 -0.75
N ARG A 36 -8.20 -6.25 -0.54
CA ARG A 36 -6.98 -5.59 -1.01
C ARG A 36 -5.74 -6.05 -0.25
N ILE A 37 -5.86 -6.25 1.06
CA ILE A 37 -4.77 -6.82 1.85
C ILE A 37 -4.44 -8.22 1.34
N THR A 38 -5.47 -9.04 1.12
CA THR A 38 -5.28 -10.40 0.60
C THR A 38 -4.62 -10.39 -0.77
N LEU A 39 -5.04 -9.50 -1.67
CA LEU A 39 -4.42 -9.36 -2.99
C LEU A 39 -2.93 -9.07 -2.90
N LEU A 40 -2.53 -8.15 -2.04
CA LEU A 40 -1.12 -7.84 -1.87
C LEU A 40 -0.33 -9.05 -1.40
N THR A 41 -0.88 -9.83 -0.46
CA THR A 41 -0.19 -11.01 0.05
C THR A 41 -0.13 -12.11 -1.00
N LEU A 42 -1.17 -12.28 -1.81
CA LEU A 42 -1.17 -13.28 -2.89
C LEU A 42 -0.12 -12.95 -3.95
N ILE A 43 -0.05 -11.68 -4.36
CA ILE A 43 0.93 -11.25 -5.36
C ILE A 43 2.36 -11.38 -4.80
N ALA A 44 2.56 -10.97 -3.56
CA ALA A 44 3.87 -11.06 -2.92
C ALA A 44 4.34 -12.51 -2.75
N ALA A 45 3.40 -13.45 -2.63
CA ALA A 45 3.73 -14.87 -2.45
C ALA A 45 4.09 -15.58 -3.76
N GLU A 46 3.85 -14.97 -4.92
CA GLU A 46 4.21 -15.56 -6.19
C GLU A 46 5.74 -15.59 -6.35
N GLU A 47 6.26 -16.72 -6.81
CA GLU A 47 7.70 -16.86 -7.01
C GLU A 47 8.23 -15.84 -8.00
N SER A 48 7.45 -15.55 -9.06
CA SER A 48 7.82 -14.56 -10.06
C SER A 48 7.72 -13.13 -9.55
N GLY A 49 7.06 -12.91 -8.41
CA GLY A 49 6.80 -11.57 -7.88
C GLY A 49 5.65 -10.85 -8.57
N GLU A 50 4.94 -11.52 -9.47
CA GLU A 50 3.84 -10.90 -10.22
C GLU A 50 2.69 -11.88 -10.43
N ALA A 51 1.50 -11.35 -10.65
CA ALA A 51 0.31 -12.14 -10.95
C ALA A 51 -0.61 -11.39 -11.91
N CYS A 52 -1.35 -12.12 -12.72
CA CYS A 52 -2.39 -11.54 -13.54
C CYS A 52 -3.75 -11.65 -12.84
N VAL A 53 -4.74 -10.89 -13.33
CA VAL A 53 -6.09 -10.90 -12.75
C VAL A 53 -6.67 -12.32 -12.70
N CYS A 54 -6.43 -13.12 -13.73
CA CYS A 54 -6.96 -14.47 -13.83
C CYS A 54 -6.46 -15.38 -12.70
N ASP A 55 -5.27 -15.12 -12.17
CA ASP A 55 -4.71 -15.91 -11.07
C ASP A 55 -5.30 -15.52 -9.71
N LEU A 56 -5.99 -14.39 -9.64
CA LEU A 56 -6.40 -13.79 -8.38
C LEU A 56 -7.90 -13.94 -8.09
N THR A 57 -8.70 -14.22 -9.12
CA THR A 57 -10.15 -14.33 -8.95
C THR A 57 -10.56 -15.54 -8.13
N GLU A 58 -9.96 -16.68 -8.38
CA GLU A 58 -10.31 -17.92 -7.69
C GLU A 58 -9.99 -17.88 -6.20
N PRO A 59 -8.75 -17.50 -5.79
CA PRO A 59 -8.43 -17.44 -4.37
C PRO A 59 -9.31 -16.49 -3.56
N LEU A 60 -9.78 -15.40 -4.19
CA LEU A 60 -10.63 -14.43 -3.52
C LEU A 60 -12.11 -14.76 -3.58
N GLY A 61 -12.51 -15.64 -4.50
CA GLY A 61 -13.92 -15.93 -4.73
C GLY A 61 -14.71 -14.75 -5.27
N LEU A 62 -14.04 -13.82 -5.98
CA LEU A 62 -14.64 -12.62 -6.54
C LEU A 62 -14.56 -12.66 -8.06
N GLY A 63 -15.48 -11.96 -8.71
CA GLY A 63 -15.48 -11.82 -10.16
C GLY A 63 -14.36 -10.92 -10.64
N GLN A 64 -13.99 -11.07 -11.91
CA GLN A 64 -12.90 -10.31 -12.51
C GLN A 64 -13.08 -8.79 -12.41
N PRO A 65 -14.27 -8.20 -12.67
CA PRO A 65 -14.43 -6.76 -12.55
C PRO A 65 -14.15 -6.24 -11.14
N THR A 66 -14.56 -6.97 -10.11
CA THR A 66 -14.33 -6.59 -8.72
C THR A 66 -12.84 -6.67 -8.37
N VAL A 67 -12.19 -7.74 -8.76
CA VAL A 67 -10.74 -7.89 -8.55
C VAL A 67 -9.97 -6.80 -9.28
N SER A 68 -10.33 -6.52 -10.53
CA SER A 68 -9.71 -5.46 -11.31
C SER A 68 -9.85 -4.09 -10.65
N HIS A 69 -11.02 -3.82 -10.05
CA HIS A 69 -11.24 -2.57 -9.32
C HIS A 69 -10.32 -2.45 -8.11
N HIS A 70 -10.20 -3.50 -7.32
CA HIS A 70 -9.30 -3.51 -6.16
C HIS A 70 -7.85 -3.32 -6.58
N LEU A 71 -7.44 -3.98 -7.67
CA LEU A 71 -6.08 -3.81 -8.20
C LEU A 71 -5.81 -2.38 -8.63
N LYS A 72 -6.80 -1.75 -9.29
CA LYS A 72 -6.68 -0.35 -9.70
C LYS A 72 -6.50 0.57 -8.50
N VAL A 73 -7.27 0.36 -7.44
CA VAL A 73 -7.13 1.16 -6.21
C VAL A 73 -5.71 1.04 -5.65
N LEU A 74 -5.16 -0.17 -5.64
CA LEU A 74 -3.80 -0.41 -5.15
C LEU A 74 -2.73 0.22 -6.04
N VAL A 75 -2.92 0.16 -7.36
CA VAL A 75 -1.99 0.81 -8.31
C VAL A 75 -2.04 2.32 -8.14
N ASP A 76 -3.23 2.89 -8.07
CA ASP A 76 -3.40 4.35 -7.92
C ASP A 76 -2.80 4.86 -6.61
N ALA A 77 -2.77 4.01 -5.58
CA ALA A 77 -2.17 4.34 -4.29
C ALA A 77 -0.66 4.10 -4.23
N GLY A 78 -0.06 3.61 -5.31
CA GLY A 78 1.38 3.37 -5.37
C GLY A 78 1.86 2.10 -4.68
N LEU A 79 0.95 1.17 -4.38
CA LEU A 79 1.27 -0.08 -3.69
C LEU A 79 1.55 -1.23 -4.65
N LEU A 80 1.01 -1.15 -5.86
CA LEU A 80 1.26 -2.10 -6.94
C LEU A 80 1.70 -1.36 -8.19
N THR A 81 2.45 -2.04 -9.04
CA THR A 81 2.69 -1.62 -10.41
C THR A 81 1.93 -2.56 -11.34
N ARG A 82 1.58 -2.04 -12.50
CA ARG A 82 0.90 -2.80 -13.54
C ARG A 82 1.73 -2.77 -14.81
N GLU A 83 1.93 -3.93 -15.40
CA GLU A 83 2.59 -4.06 -16.69
C GLU A 83 1.68 -4.79 -17.65
N LYS A 84 1.41 -4.17 -18.78
CA LYS A 84 0.57 -4.79 -19.81
C LYS A 84 1.44 -5.57 -20.79
N ARG A 85 1.10 -6.84 -21.02
CA ARG A 85 1.78 -7.73 -21.96
C ARG A 85 0.73 -8.31 -22.89
N GLY A 86 0.61 -7.73 -24.10
CA GLY A 86 -0.46 -8.12 -25.01
C GLY A 86 -1.83 -7.78 -24.43
N THR A 87 -2.70 -8.80 -24.29
CA THR A 87 -4.03 -8.63 -23.71
C THR A 87 -4.05 -8.82 -22.19
N TRP A 88 -2.94 -9.22 -21.59
CA TRP A 88 -2.87 -9.54 -20.17
C TRP A 88 -2.18 -8.41 -19.40
N SER A 89 -2.67 -8.16 -18.19
CA SER A 89 -2.03 -7.24 -17.25
C SER A 89 -1.46 -8.02 -16.09
N TYR A 90 -0.22 -7.69 -15.73
CA TYR A 90 0.50 -8.30 -14.62
C TYR A 90 0.73 -7.26 -13.54
N TYR A 91 0.55 -7.66 -12.30
CA TYR A 91 0.66 -6.77 -11.15
C TYR A 91 1.77 -7.25 -10.23
N SER A 92 2.58 -6.31 -9.77
CA SER A 92 3.70 -6.60 -8.86
C SER A 92 3.62 -5.65 -7.66
N VAL A 93 4.02 -6.12 -6.49
CA VAL A 93 4.10 -5.28 -5.29
C VAL A 93 5.26 -4.32 -5.45
N VAL A 94 5.04 -3.04 -5.15
CA VAL A 94 6.12 -2.05 -5.09
C VAL A 94 6.96 -2.36 -3.85
N PRO A 95 8.27 -2.65 -4.01
CA PRO A 95 9.11 -3.00 -2.87
C PRO A 95 9.13 -1.90 -1.81
N GLY A 96 8.83 -2.28 -0.56
CA GLY A 96 8.88 -1.36 0.56
C GLY A 96 7.77 -0.34 0.66
N ALA A 97 6.76 -0.39 -0.22
CA ALA A 97 5.69 0.63 -0.24
C ALA A 97 4.93 0.72 1.08
N GLN A 98 4.57 -0.42 1.68
CA GLN A 98 3.87 -0.43 2.97
C GLN A 98 4.75 0.14 4.09
N GLN A 99 6.02 -0.23 4.09
CA GLN A 99 6.96 0.27 5.08
C GLN A 99 7.18 1.77 4.91
N ASP A 100 7.22 2.24 3.67
CA ASP A 100 7.36 3.66 3.38
C ASP A 100 6.18 4.47 3.92
N LEU A 101 4.96 3.93 3.85
CA LEU A 101 3.78 4.58 4.43
C LEU A 101 3.95 4.76 5.94
N PHE A 102 4.38 3.71 6.61
CA PHE A 102 4.59 3.75 8.05
C PHE A 102 5.72 4.72 8.42
N ASN A 103 6.84 4.63 7.71
CA ASN A 103 8.00 5.49 7.95
C ASN A 103 7.69 6.96 7.70
N ALA A 104 6.91 7.26 6.67
CA ALA A 104 6.51 8.64 6.37
C ALA A 104 5.74 9.26 7.53
N MET A 105 5.03 8.43 8.28
CA MET A 105 4.26 8.88 9.43
C MET A 105 5.11 9.04 10.69
N THR A 106 6.14 8.20 10.86
CA THR A 106 6.85 8.07 12.13
C THR A 106 8.28 8.59 12.14
N GLU A 107 8.90 8.76 10.99
CA GLU A 107 10.33 9.08 10.88
C GLU A 107 10.63 10.46 10.31
N ARG A 108 9.66 11.37 10.37
CA ARG A 108 9.90 12.75 9.93
C ARG A 108 10.63 13.52 11.00
N THR A 109 11.83 13.99 10.67
CA THR A 109 12.65 14.76 11.60
C THR A 109 13.17 16.01 10.89
N THR A 110 13.49 17.05 11.68
CA THR A 110 14.24 18.20 11.15
C THR A 110 15.68 17.79 10.90
N PRO A 111 16.30 18.30 9.83
CA PRO A 111 17.71 18.08 9.61
C PRO A 111 18.59 18.58 10.74
#